data_bc9d265f66d4acaa8a28dfbcff9bd8c1
#
_entry.id   bc9d265f66d4acaa8a28dfbcff9bd8c1
#
_cell.length_a   1.000
_cell.length_b   1.000
_cell.length_c   1.000
_cell.angle_alpha   90.00
_cell.angle_beta   90.00
_cell.angle_gamma   90.00
#
_symmetry.space_group_name_H-M   'P 1'
#
loop_
_entity.id
_entity.type
_entity.pdbx_description
1 polymer ?
#
loop_
_entity_poly.entity_id
_entity_poly.type
_entity_poly.pdbx_seq_one_letter_code
_entity_poly.pdbx_strand_id
1 'polypeptide(L)' 'MLESDLKNLELLVDQLLQQTRQKKLENISLNKKLNDTLQGNNILANKKKLAIAYLETMIKQLEDELYVPGN' A
#
# COMPACT_ATOMS: atom_id res chain seq x y z
N MET A 1 50.83 9.00 -5.98
CA MET A 1 51.07 10.41 -5.63
C MET A 1 49.85 10.94 -4.90
N LEU A 2 50.07 11.86 -4.01
CA LEU A 2 49.05 12.38 -3.13
C LEU A 2 47.85 13.01 -3.88
N GLU A 3 48.14 13.75 -4.95
CA GLU A 3 47.10 14.39 -5.76
C GLU A 3 46.20 13.37 -6.43
N SER A 4 46.74 12.28 -6.95
CA SER A 4 45.95 11.21 -7.55
C SER A 4 45.09 10.52 -6.51
N ASP A 5 45.62 10.31 -5.32
CA ASP A 5 44.87 9.68 -4.22
C ASP A 5 43.72 10.56 -3.77
N LEU A 6 43.96 11.89 -3.69
CA LEU A 6 42.90 12.82 -3.35
C LEU A 6 41.78 12.85 -4.42
N LYS A 7 42.13 12.85 -5.71
CA LYS A 7 41.18 12.79 -6.78
C LYS A 7 40.38 11.50 -6.76
N ASN A 8 41.01 10.39 -6.51
CA ASN A 8 40.35 9.10 -6.38
C ASN A 8 39.36 9.10 -5.21
N LEU A 9 39.78 9.70 -4.10
CA LEU A 9 38.90 9.83 -2.94
C LEU A 9 37.71 10.71 -3.21
N GLU A 10 37.87 11.83 -3.91
CA GLU A 10 36.77 12.71 -4.34
C GLU A 10 35.78 11.98 -5.21
N LEU A 11 36.27 11.22 -6.18
CA LEU A 11 35.41 10.43 -7.06
C LEU A 11 34.62 9.40 -6.27
N LEU A 12 35.25 8.77 -5.31
CA LEU A 12 34.58 7.77 -4.48
C LEU A 12 33.49 8.41 -3.62
N VAL A 13 33.76 9.57 -3.05
CA VAL A 13 32.78 10.32 -2.26
C VAL A 13 31.60 10.73 -3.14
N ASP A 14 31.86 11.22 -4.34
CA ASP A 14 30.80 11.62 -5.29
C ASP A 14 29.93 10.44 -5.66
N GLN A 15 30.53 9.28 -5.91
CA GLN A 15 29.79 8.05 -6.21
C GLN A 15 28.91 7.63 -5.03
N LEU A 16 29.45 7.69 -3.81
CA LEU A 16 28.68 7.35 -2.61
C LEU A 16 27.52 8.31 -2.40
N LEU A 17 27.73 9.61 -2.63
CA LEU A 17 26.67 10.59 -2.55
C LEU A 17 25.54 10.32 -3.57
N GLN A 18 25.91 10.02 -4.80
CA GLN A 18 24.95 9.67 -5.85
C GLN A 18 24.14 8.43 -5.46
N GLN A 19 24.81 7.39 -5.01
CA GLN A 19 24.15 6.16 -4.58
C GLN A 19 23.21 6.40 -3.41
N THR A 20 23.63 7.22 -2.45
CA THR A 20 22.81 7.55 -1.29
C THR A 20 21.56 8.32 -1.70
N ARG A 21 21.69 9.29 -2.59
CA ARG A 21 20.55 10.06 -3.12
C ARG A 21 19.58 9.16 -3.86
N GLN A 22 20.10 8.26 -4.69
CA GLN A 22 19.29 7.34 -5.45
C GLN A 22 18.51 6.40 -4.54
N LYS A 23 19.18 5.83 -3.52
CA LYS A 23 18.51 4.97 -2.54
C LYS A 23 17.44 5.72 -1.76
N LYS A 24 17.69 6.98 -1.43
CA LYS A 24 16.72 7.81 -0.75
C LYS A 24 15.47 8.02 -1.59
N LEU A 25 15.64 8.29 -2.88
CA LEU A 25 14.52 8.44 -3.82
C LEU A 25 13.75 7.13 -3.98
N GLU A 26 14.45 6.02 -4.07
CA GLU A 26 13.83 4.70 -4.15
C GLU A 26 13.00 4.40 -2.89
N ASN A 27 13.55 4.73 -1.71
CA ASN A 27 12.84 4.54 -0.44
C ASN A 27 11.56 5.37 -0.39
N ILE A 28 11.62 6.63 -0.81
CA ILE A 28 10.44 7.49 -0.87
C ILE A 28 9.38 6.89 -1.79
N SER A 29 9.81 6.43 -2.96
CA SER A 29 8.92 5.81 -3.93
C SER A 29 8.28 4.53 -3.39
N LEU A 30 9.08 3.67 -2.73
CA LEU A 30 8.58 2.44 -2.12
C LEU A 30 7.59 2.71 -0.99
N ASN A 31 7.87 3.71 -0.15
CA ASN A 31 6.97 4.08 0.93
C ASN A 31 5.63 4.58 0.39
N LYS A 32 5.67 5.35 -0.69
CA LYS A 32 4.45 5.82 -1.35
C LYS A 32 3.63 4.65 -1.90
N LYS A 33 4.29 3.72 -2.58
CA LYS A 33 3.62 2.52 -3.11
C LYS A 33 3.01 1.68 -2.00
N LEU A 34 3.73 1.55 -0.89
CA LEU A 34 3.23 0.81 0.27
C LEU A 34 1.98 1.47 0.84
N ASN A 35 2.01 2.78 1.04
CA ASN A 35 0.86 3.51 1.54
C ASN A 35 -0.34 3.41 0.60
N ASP A 36 -0.12 3.54 -0.69
CA ASP A 36 -1.19 3.41 -1.70
C ASP A 36 -1.80 2.01 -1.67
N THR A 37 -0.97 0.98 -1.53
CA THR A 37 -1.42 -0.41 -1.45
C THR A 37 -2.24 -0.63 -0.17
N LEU A 38 -1.78 -0.11 0.96
CA LEU A 38 -2.50 -0.24 2.23
C LEU A 38 -3.85 0.46 2.16
N GLN A 39 -3.92 1.66 1.58
CA GLN A 39 -5.18 2.36 1.38
C GLN A 39 -6.12 1.58 0.46
N GLY A 40 -5.58 1.05 -0.65
CA GLY A 40 -6.36 0.23 -1.56
C GLY A 40 -6.94 -1.00 -0.88
N ASN A 41 -6.14 -1.67 -0.05
CA ASN A 41 -6.59 -2.84 0.71
C ASN A 41 -7.69 -2.47 1.71
N ASN A 42 -7.57 -1.33 2.38
CA ASN A 42 -8.59 -0.84 3.31
C ASN A 42 -9.90 -0.54 2.59
N ILE A 43 -9.83 0.09 1.43
CA ILE A 43 -11.01 0.38 0.61
C ILE A 43 -11.70 -0.92 0.19
N LEU A 44 -10.94 -1.90 -0.27
CA LEU A 44 -11.47 -3.20 -0.66
C LEU A 44 -12.11 -3.93 0.51
N ALA A 45 -11.46 -3.91 1.68
CA ALA A 45 -12.00 -4.54 2.89
C ALA A 45 -13.34 -3.90 3.29
N ASN A 46 -13.42 -2.57 3.21
CA ASN A 46 -14.67 -1.86 3.53
C ASN A 46 -15.77 -2.17 2.53
N LYS A 47 -15.44 -2.22 1.23
CA LYS A 47 -16.41 -2.59 0.19
C LYS A 47 -16.94 -4.00 0.40
N LYS A 48 -16.06 -4.93 0.72
CA LYS A 48 -16.42 -6.31 1.01
C LYS A 48 -17.38 -6.38 2.20
N LYS A 49 -17.06 -5.65 3.27
CA LYS A 49 -17.88 -5.60 4.48
C LYS A 49 -19.29 -5.07 4.18
N LEU A 50 -19.37 -3.99 3.39
CA LEU A 50 -20.65 -3.42 2.99
C LEU A 50 -21.47 -4.37 2.11
N ALA A 51 -20.79 -5.06 1.18
CA ALA A 51 -21.46 -6.03 0.32
C ALA A 51 -22.03 -7.19 1.13
N ILE A 52 -21.28 -7.69 2.11
CA ILE A 52 -21.76 -8.77 2.99
C ILE A 52 -22.97 -8.29 3.80
N ALA A 53 -22.90 -7.08 4.38
CA ALA A 53 -24.00 -6.52 5.14
C ALA A 53 -25.26 -6.36 4.28
N TYR A 54 -25.09 -5.92 3.03
CA TYR A 54 -26.21 -5.80 2.08
C TYR A 54 -26.84 -7.16 1.79
N LEU A 55 -26.00 -8.18 1.53
CA LEU A 55 -26.48 -9.53 1.29
C LEU A 55 -27.23 -10.11 2.49
N GLU A 56 -26.70 -9.90 3.69
CA GLU A 56 -27.34 -10.35 4.92
C GLU A 56 -28.73 -9.70 5.07
N THR A 57 -28.84 -8.41 4.78
CA THR A 57 -30.11 -7.68 4.82
C THR A 57 -31.10 -8.26 3.82
N MET A 58 -30.64 -8.53 2.60
CA MET A 58 -31.50 -9.12 1.56
C MET A 58 -31.99 -10.51 1.97
N ILE A 59 -31.12 -11.34 2.51
CA ILE A 59 -31.48 -12.70 2.97
C ILE A 59 -32.53 -12.61 4.06
N LYS A 60 -32.33 -11.69 5.01
CA LYS A 60 -33.28 -11.49 6.10
C LYS A 60 -34.65 -11.05 5.59
N GLN A 61 -34.70 -10.13 4.61
CA GLN A 61 -35.90 -9.70 4.00
C GLN A 61 -36.64 -10.84 3.29
N LEU A 62 -35.90 -11.68 2.58
CA LEU A 62 -36.47 -12.86 1.93
C LEU A 62 -37.05 -13.85 2.95
N GLU A 63 -36.31 -14.09 4.05
CA GLU A 63 -36.83 -14.97 5.11
C GLU A 63 -38.12 -14.43 5.72
N ASP A 64 -38.18 -13.12 5.96
CA ASP A 64 -39.37 -12.48 6.48
C ASP A 64 -40.56 -12.58 5.52
N GLU A 65 -40.31 -12.42 4.21
CA GLU A 65 -41.35 -12.54 3.19
C GLU A 65 -41.86 -13.98 3.01
N LEU A 66 -40.95 -14.96 3.23
CA LEU A 66 -41.31 -16.37 3.14
C LEU A 66 -41.95 -16.91 4.41
N TYR A 67 -41.89 -16.15 5.49
CA TYR A 67 -42.49 -16.56 6.75
C TYR A 67 -44.04 -16.54 6.63
N VAL A 68 -44.67 -17.66 7.01
CA VAL A 68 -46.13 -17.78 6.98
C VAL A 68 -46.60 -17.87 8.44
N PRO A 69 -47.18 -16.80 8.99
CA PRO A 69 -47.67 -16.83 10.36
C PRO A 69 -48.86 -17.76 10.52
N GLY A 70 -49.00 -18.35 11.68
CA GLY A 70 -50.15 -19.19 12.01
C GLY A 70 -49.97 -20.66 11.71
N ASN A 71 -48.81 -21.04 11.23
CA ASN A 71 -48.47 -22.46 11.06
C ASN A 71 -47.76 -23.00 12.29
#